data_cc3d0f31ac409712b9e30fa180f73d03
#
_entry.id   cc3d0f31ac409712b9e30fa180f73d03
#
_cell.length_a   1.000
_cell.length_b   1.000
_cell.length_c   1.000
_cell.angle_alpha   90.00
_cell.angle_beta   90.00
_cell.angle_gamma   90.00
#
_symmetry.space_group_name_H-M   'P 1'
#
loop_
_entity.id
_entity.type
_entity.pdbx_description
1 polymer ?
#
loop_
_entity_poly.entity_id
_entity_poly.type
_entity_poly.pdbx_seq_one_letter_code
_entity_poly.pdbx_strand_id
1 'polypeptide(L)'
;MSKEITVRDAAFALLRELGLTTVFGDPGSTELPMFRHFPDDFRYVLGLQESVAVATADGFAQAHGGAALVNLHSAIGVGHALGSIFTAFRNQTPLVITAGQQARSILPFEPFLYSEQAAQLPKPYVKWSCEPARAADVPAAIARAYYTAMQPPRGPAFVSVPVDDWDRPCSELAARPVSQVVAGDPALLARAAAVLSTARRPVFVVGASVARDAAWDEVIALAEAHQATVWVSPMSARNSFPERHPLFAGFLPADRVRIVERLDGADFILVLGAPVFTYHMEGHGPHIPAGASLVQLTDDPGAAAWCPVGTSIVTNLKLGVAALLDAPPKAKRSPPVIAPRGPRVSEIGRAHV
;
A
#
# COMPACT_ATOMS: atom_id res chain seq x y z
N MET A 1 3.92 -5.56 40.23
CA MET A 1 2.50 -5.67 39.86
C MET A 1 2.25 -4.62 38.78
N SER A 2 1.86 -4.99 37.57
CA SER A 2 1.49 -4.04 36.53
C SER A 2 0.26 -3.24 37.02
N LYS A 3 0.27 -1.92 36.83
CA LYS A 3 -0.86 -1.06 37.14
C LYS A 3 -2.04 -1.48 36.25
N GLU A 4 -3.13 -1.86 36.84
CA GLU A 4 -4.36 -2.17 36.11
C GLU A 4 -4.94 -0.85 35.58
N ILE A 5 -5.15 -0.77 34.26
CA ILE A 5 -5.70 0.40 33.55
C ILE A 5 -6.87 -0.03 32.69
N THR A 6 -7.65 0.91 32.16
CA THR A 6 -8.73 0.55 31.24
C THR A 6 -8.20 0.17 29.86
N VAL A 7 -8.95 -0.65 29.12
CA VAL A 7 -8.65 -0.98 27.71
C VAL A 7 -8.48 0.29 26.87
N ARG A 8 -9.33 1.30 27.10
CA ARG A 8 -9.23 2.61 26.45
C ARG A 8 -7.87 3.26 26.71
N ASP A 9 -7.43 3.35 27.96
CA ASP A 9 -6.17 4.01 28.32
C ASP A 9 -4.98 3.25 27.76
N ALA A 10 -5.00 1.91 27.80
CA ALA A 10 -3.99 1.05 27.19
C ALA A 10 -3.95 1.22 25.66
N ALA A 11 -5.12 1.29 25.01
CA ALA A 11 -5.19 1.49 23.57
C ALA A 11 -4.63 2.87 23.16
N PHE A 12 -4.97 3.96 23.85
CA PHE A 12 -4.42 5.27 23.55
C PHE A 12 -2.90 5.37 23.84
N ALA A 13 -2.42 4.72 24.90
CA ALA A 13 -0.99 4.62 25.16
C ALA A 13 -0.24 3.94 24.03
N LEU A 14 -0.74 2.78 23.59
CA LEU A 14 -0.19 2.03 22.45
C LEU A 14 -0.26 2.82 21.13
N LEU A 15 -1.39 3.44 20.82
CA LEU A 15 -1.57 4.24 19.59
C LEU A 15 -0.58 5.41 19.54
N ARG A 16 -0.29 6.04 20.68
CA ARG A 16 0.72 7.10 20.79
C ARG A 16 2.12 6.60 20.47
N GLU A 17 2.52 5.45 21.02
CA GLU A 17 3.81 4.82 20.71
C GLU A 17 3.93 4.39 19.23
N LEU A 18 2.81 4.00 18.60
CA LEU A 18 2.75 3.66 17.18
C LEU A 18 2.67 4.89 16.25
N GLY A 19 2.58 6.11 16.80
CA GLY A 19 2.46 7.35 16.02
C GLY A 19 1.06 7.57 15.40
N LEU A 20 0.03 6.86 15.87
CA LEU A 20 -1.34 6.93 15.38
C LEU A 20 -2.18 7.95 16.20
N THR A 21 -1.73 9.19 16.26
CA THR A 21 -2.37 10.25 17.08
C THR A 21 -3.44 11.05 16.32
N THR A 22 -3.68 10.73 15.05
CA THR A 22 -4.79 11.30 14.28
C THR A 22 -5.80 10.20 13.95
N VAL A 23 -7.05 10.40 14.35
CA VAL A 23 -8.18 9.49 14.11
C VAL A 23 -9.08 10.10 13.03
N PHE A 24 -9.37 9.35 12.00
CA PHE A 24 -10.33 9.72 10.96
C PHE A 24 -11.60 8.90 11.15
N GLY A 25 -12.77 9.52 11.18
CA GLY A 25 -13.98 8.72 11.40
C GLY A 25 -15.27 9.50 11.35
N ASP A 26 -16.35 8.75 11.49
CA ASP A 26 -17.71 9.20 11.73
C ASP A 26 -18.29 8.32 12.86
N PRO A 27 -18.20 8.79 14.13
CA PRO A 27 -18.52 7.95 15.28
C PRO A 27 -20.02 7.94 15.56
N GLY A 28 -20.54 6.80 15.98
CA GLY A 28 -21.86 6.66 16.53
C GLY A 28 -21.85 6.23 18.01
N SER A 29 -22.98 5.73 18.50
CA SER A 29 -23.16 5.37 19.92
C SER A 29 -22.20 4.28 20.41
N THR A 30 -21.80 3.36 19.56
CA THR A 30 -20.89 2.24 19.90
C THR A 30 -19.42 2.66 20.03
N GLU A 31 -19.05 3.82 19.51
CA GLU A 31 -17.69 4.36 19.55
C GLU A 31 -17.46 5.37 20.68
N LEU A 32 -18.56 5.99 21.20
CA LEU A 32 -18.46 7.02 22.25
C LEU A 32 -17.64 6.61 23.49
N PRO A 33 -17.71 5.37 24.00
CA PRO A 33 -16.87 4.98 25.14
C PRO A 33 -15.37 5.01 24.85
N MET A 34 -14.93 4.75 23.61
CA MET A 34 -13.53 4.94 23.21
C MET A 34 -13.10 6.41 23.39
N PHE A 35 -13.98 7.34 23.03
CA PHE A 35 -13.66 8.77 23.02
C PHE A 35 -13.96 9.49 24.35
N ARG A 36 -14.45 8.79 25.37
CA ARG A 36 -14.55 9.35 26.71
C ARG A 36 -13.18 9.73 27.24
N HIS A 37 -13.00 10.98 27.70
CA HIS A 37 -11.71 11.54 28.09
C HIS A 37 -10.67 11.49 26.96
N PHE A 38 -11.08 11.90 25.74
CA PHE A 38 -10.23 11.92 24.57
C PHE A 38 -8.94 12.72 24.87
N PRO A 39 -7.73 12.14 24.63
CA PRO A 39 -6.49 12.79 25.02
C PRO A 39 -6.21 14.05 24.19
N ASP A 40 -5.70 15.12 24.84
CA ASP A 40 -5.43 16.42 24.21
C ASP A 40 -4.36 16.36 23.11
N ASP A 41 -3.49 15.36 23.16
CA ASP A 41 -2.44 15.13 22.15
C ASP A 41 -2.92 14.33 20.94
N PHE A 42 -4.19 13.91 20.91
CA PHE A 42 -4.82 13.28 19.76
C PHE A 42 -5.71 14.28 19.01
N ARG A 43 -5.79 14.08 17.72
CA ARG A 43 -6.66 14.84 16.83
C ARG A 43 -7.73 13.94 16.24
N TYR A 44 -8.99 14.37 16.31
CA TYR A 44 -10.08 13.74 15.58
C TYR A 44 -10.43 14.52 14.31
N VAL A 45 -10.43 13.86 13.15
CA VAL A 45 -10.84 14.41 11.87
C VAL A 45 -12.18 13.78 11.52
N LEU A 46 -13.24 14.54 11.74
CA LEU A 46 -14.61 14.11 11.47
C LEU A 46 -14.89 14.11 9.96
N GLY A 47 -15.27 12.96 9.43
CA GLY A 47 -15.91 12.85 8.12
C GLY A 47 -17.42 12.87 8.30
N LEU A 48 -18.16 13.54 7.40
CA LEU A 48 -19.63 13.51 7.44
C LEU A 48 -20.23 12.26 6.80
N GLN A 49 -19.35 11.32 6.42
CA GLN A 49 -19.69 10.01 5.90
C GLN A 49 -18.45 9.12 5.95
N GLU A 50 -18.60 7.87 6.27
CA GLU A 50 -17.50 6.95 6.56
C GLU A 50 -16.58 6.70 5.35
N SER A 51 -17.13 6.68 4.14
CA SER A 51 -16.29 6.57 2.92
C SER A 51 -15.36 7.76 2.75
N VAL A 52 -15.80 8.97 3.14
CA VAL A 52 -14.97 10.19 3.12
C VAL A 52 -13.89 10.11 4.19
N ALA A 53 -14.21 9.65 5.40
CA ALA A 53 -13.25 9.46 6.47
C ALA A 53 -12.13 8.49 6.06
N VAL A 54 -12.49 7.34 5.47
CA VAL A 54 -11.51 6.34 4.98
C VAL A 54 -10.67 6.90 3.82
N ALA A 55 -11.29 7.59 2.85
CA ALA A 55 -10.56 8.19 1.73
C ALA A 55 -9.58 9.28 2.19
N THR A 56 -9.97 10.08 3.20
CA THR A 56 -9.10 11.08 3.81
C THR A 56 -7.91 10.42 4.53
N ALA A 57 -8.17 9.34 5.28
CA ALA A 57 -7.14 8.55 5.93
C ALA A 57 -6.17 7.89 4.92
N ASP A 58 -6.68 7.40 3.78
CA ASP A 58 -5.87 6.85 2.68
C ASP A 58 -4.91 7.93 2.15
N GLY A 59 -5.41 9.12 1.81
CA GLY A 59 -4.58 10.24 1.37
C GLY A 59 -3.55 10.68 2.42
N PHE A 60 -3.96 10.78 3.68
CA PHE A 60 -3.06 11.11 4.80
C PHE A 60 -1.93 10.07 4.96
N ALA A 61 -2.26 8.78 5.00
CA ALA A 61 -1.28 7.71 5.14
C ALA A 61 -0.29 7.67 3.97
N GLN A 62 -0.76 7.93 2.75
CA GLN A 62 0.09 8.04 1.58
C GLN A 62 1.08 9.22 1.68
N ALA A 63 0.63 10.37 2.14
CA ALA A 63 1.46 11.57 2.28
C ALA A 63 2.45 11.46 3.46
N HIS A 64 1.99 10.86 4.58
CA HIS A 64 2.82 10.69 5.78
C HIS A 64 3.82 9.52 5.65
N GLY A 65 3.55 8.53 4.81
CA GLY A 65 4.37 7.33 4.62
C GLY A 65 4.20 6.26 5.70
N GLY A 66 3.36 6.49 6.71
CA GLY A 66 2.99 5.59 7.81
C GLY A 66 1.55 5.08 7.71
N ALA A 67 1.07 4.41 8.77
CA ALA A 67 -0.33 4.02 8.86
C ALA A 67 -1.23 5.19 9.32
N ALA A 68 -2.53 5.12 8.99
CA ALA A 68 -3.54 6.00 9.57
C ALA A 68 -4.56 5.18 10.38
N LEU A 69 -5.10 5.80 11.45
CA LEU A 69 -6.16 5.22 12.28
C LEU A 69 -7.52 5.69 11.79
N VAL A 70 -8.41 4.74 11.52
CA VAL A 70 -9.80 5.00 11.13
C VAL A 70 -10.74 4.42 12.19
N ASN A 71 -11.80 5.15 12.51
CA ASN A 71 -12.84 4.67 13.40
C ASN A 71 -14.22 4.81 12.72
N LEU A 72 -14.95 3.70 12.60
CA LEU A 72 -16.21 3.60 11.87
C LEU A 72 -17.35 3.15 12.80
N HIS A 73 -18.58 3.56 12.46
CA HIS A 73 -19.75 3.18 13.24
C HIS A 73 -20.29 1.80 12.86
N SER A 74 -19.96 0.80 13.67
CA SER A 74 -20.46 -0.58 13.59
C SER A 74 -20.56 -1.17 12.16
N ALA A 75 -21.51 -2.05 11.90
CA ALA A 75 -21.70 -2.66 10.59
C ALA A 75 -22.06 -1.64 9.49
N ILE A 76 -22.89 -0.65 9.80
CA ILE A 76 -23.39 0.31 8.81
C ILE A 76 -22.25 1.22 8.30
N GLY A 77 -21.40 1.72 9.20
CA GLY A 77 -20.27 2.54 8.82
C GLY A 77 -19.21 1.77 8.03
N VAL A 78 -18.94 0.51 8.41
CA VAL A 78 -18.07 -0.37 7.61
C VAL A 78 -18.66 -0.60 6.22
N GLY A 79 -19.99 -0.83 6.13
CA GLY A 79 -20.69 -1.00 4.86
C GLY A 79 -20.59 0.24 3.96
N HIS A 80 -20.81 1.43 4.49
CA HIS A 80 -20.65 2.70 3.76
C HIS A 80 -19.19 2.92 3.29
N ALA A 81 -18.21 2.46 4.06
CA ALA A 81 -16.81 2.66 3.77
C ALA A 81 -16.19 1.62 2.80
N LEU A 82 -16.89 0.52 2.45
CA LEU A 82 -16.30 -0.60 1.70
C LEU A 82 -15.62 -0.20 0.40
N GLY A 83 -16.19 0.74 -0.36
CA GLY A 83 -15.57 1.23 -1.60
C GLY A 83 -14.24 1.94 -1.35
N SER A 84 -14.14 2.75 -0.30
CA SER A 84 -12.90 3.42 0.09
C SER A 84 -11.89 2.45 0.72
N ILE A 85 -12.35 1.45 1.47
CA ILE A 85 -11.49 0.36 1.99
C ILE A 85 -10.90 -0.43 0.83
N PHE A 86 -11.70 -0.78 -0.20
CA PHE A 86 -11.21 -1.39 -1.44
C PHE A 86 -10.13 -0.54 -2.11
N THR A 87 -10.35 0.76 -2.22
CA THR A 87 -9.39 1.70 -2.82
C THR A 87 -8.08 1.70 -2.04
N ALA A 88 -8.12 1.84 -0.72
CA ALA A 88 -6.93 1.79 0.15
C ALA A 88 -6.20 0.44 0.04
N PHE A 89 -6.95 -0.68 -0.05
CA PHE A 89 -6.39 -2.02 -0.27
C PHE A 89 -5.64 -2.11 -1.61
N ARG A 90 -6.23 -1.60 -2.70
CA ARG A 90 -5.59 -1.57 -4.03
C ARG A 90 -4.40 -0.62 -4.10
N ASN A 91 -4.45 0.50 -3.38
CA ASN A 91 -3.34 1.44 -3.24
C ASN A 91 -2.22 0.89 -2.34
N GLN A 92 -2.46 -0.25 -1.67
CA GLN A 92 -1.57 -0.80 -0.64
C GLN A 92 -1.26 0.24 0.44
N THR A 93 -2.28 0.96 0.90
CA THR A 93 -2.17 1.97 1.95
C THR A 93 -2.44 1.33 3.30
N PRO A 94 -1.52 1.45 4.27
CA PRO A 94 -1.72 0.88 5.59
C PRO A 94 -2.75 1.68 6.38
N LEU A 95 -3.89 1.05 6.70
CA LEU A 95 -4.91 1.60 7.57
C LEU A 95 -5.16 0.64 8.74
N VAL A 96 -5.23 1.18 9.94
CA VAL A 96 -5.76 0.49 11.12
C VAL A 96 -7.21 0.95 11.27
N ILE A 97 -8.15 0.06 11.00
CA ILE A 97 -9.57 0.39 11.03
C ILE A 97 -10.18 -0.26 12.27
N THR A 98 -10.83 0.54 13.10
CA THR A 98 -11.66 0.06 14.21
C THR A 98 -13.13 0.36 13.91
N ALA A 99 -14.03 -0.52 14.36
CA ALA A 99 -15.46 -0.25 14.36
C ALA A 99 -16.07 -0.78 15.65
N GLY A 100 -17.11 -0.11 16.14
CA GLY A 100 -17.82 -0.56 17.32
C GLY A 100 -18.69 -1.79 17.06
N GLN A 101 -18.97 -2.51 18.11
CA GLN A 101 -19.96 -3.58 18.19
C GLN A 101 -20.84 -3.34 19.42
N GLN A 102 -22.02 -3.91 19.46
CA GLN A 102 -22.88 -3.86 20.62
C GLN A 102 -22.25 -4.54 21.84
N ALA A 103 -22.74 -4.20 23.04
CA ALA A 103 -22.24 -4.77 24.29
C ALA A 103 -22.35 -6.31 24.29
N ARG A 104 -21.33 -7.00 24.78
CA ARG A 104 -21.24 -8.47 24.78
C ARG A 104 -22.45 -9.13 25.44
N SER A 105 -23.00 -8.52 26.48
CA SER A 105 -24.15 -9.05 27.24
C SER A 105 -25.45 -9.11 26.43
N ILE A 106 -25.58 -8.29 25.39
CA ILE A 106 -26.81 -8.23 24.57
C ILE A 106 -26.60 -8.82 23.15
N LEU A 107 -25.39 -9.17 22.74
CA LEU A 107 -25.13 -9.80 21.45
C LEU A 107 -26.02 -11.03 21.17
N PRO A 108 -26.30 -11.92 22.15
CA PRO A 108 -27.17 -13.08 21.91
C PRO A 108 -28.63 -12.72 21.57
N PHE A 109 -29.02 -11.47 21.73
CA PHE A 109 -30.37 -10.99 21.42
C PHE A 109 -30.47 -10.17 20.14
N GLU A 110 -29.41 -10.17 19.34
CA GLU A 110 -29.32 -9.44 18.05
C GLU A 110 -29.81 -7.98 18.17
N PRO A 111 -29.20 -7.16 19.04
CA PRO A 111 -29.68 -5.82 19.32
C PRO A 111 -29.58 -4.91 18.06
N PHE A 112 -30.29 -3.79 18.09
CA PHE A 112 -30.21 -2.77 17.04
C PHE A 112 -28.74 -2.38 16.75
N LEU A 113 -28.34 -2.29 15.48
CA LEU A 113 -26.97 -2.07 15.01
C LEU A 113 -26.01 -3.23 15.32
N TYR A 114 -26.52 -4.42 15.60
CA TYR A 114 -25.70 -5.63 15.73
C TYR A 114 -24.97 -5.95 14.41
N SER A 115 -23.70 -6.26 14.53
CA SER A 115 -22.88 -6.72 13.40
C SER A 115 -22.68 -8.23 13.52
N GLU A 116 -23.47 -9.02 12.79
CA GLU A 116 -23.48 -10.49 12.88
C GLU A 116 -22.12 -11.13 12.60
N GLN A 117 -21.43 -10.62 11.58
CA GLN A 117 -20.13 -11.09 11.16
C GLN A 117 -19.11 -9.95 11.10
N ALA A 118 -18.98 -9.21 12.19
CA ALA A 118 -18.21 -7.98 12.23
C ALA A 118 -16.79 -8.13 11.61
N ALA A 119 -16.05 -9.18 11.98
CA ALA A 119 -14.72 -9.41 11.46
C ALA A 119 -14.68 -9.86 9.98
N GLN A 120 -15.81 -10.28 9.40
CA GLN A 120 -15.88 -10.72 8.00
C GLN A 120 -16.35 -9.60 7.06
N LEU A 121 -17.09 -8.62 7.59
CA LEU A 121 -17.73 -7.58 6.80
C LEU A 121 -16.77 -6.83 5.85
N PRO A 122 -15.56 -6.39 6.25
CA PRO A 122 -14.65 -5.69 5.34
C PRO A 122 -13.86 -6.63 4.42
N LYS A 123 -13.95 -7.95 4.56
CA LYS A 123 -13.25 -8.89 3.67
C LYS A 123 -13.88 -8.95 2.28
N PRO A 124 -13.08 -9.23 1.23
CA PRO A 124 -11.65 -9.58 1.24
C PRO A 124 -10.70 -8.37 1.22
N TYR A 125 -11.18 -7.15 1.42
CA TYR A 125 -10.42 -5.92 1.20
C TYR A 125 -9.67 -5.40 2.45
N VAL A 126 -9.44 -6.30 3.40
CA VAL A 126 -8.51 -6.10 4.52
C VAL A 126 -7.55 -7.28 4.63
N LYS A 127 -6.31 -7.03 4.97
CA LYS A 127 -5.26 -8.06 5.12
C LYS A 127 -5.54 -8.99 6.29
N TRP A 128 -6.14 -8.45 7.35
CA TRP A 128 -6.48 -9.17 8.56
C TRP A 128 -7.64 -8.47 9.26
N SER A 129 -8.46 -9.24 9.95
CA SER A 129 -9.58 -8.73 10.73
C SER A 129 -9.84 -9.60 11.94
N CYS A 130 -10.33 -8.97 13.03
CA CYS A 130 -10.61 -9.66 14.29
C CYS A 130 -11.70 -8.91 15.07
N GLU A 131 -12.51 -9.66 15.80
CA GLU A 131 -13.22 -9.20 16.98
C GLU A 131 -12.60 -9.96 18.16
N PRO A 132 -11.92 -9.29 19.11
CA PRO A 132 -11.23 -9.95 20.20
C PRO A 132 -12.20 -10.74 21.10
N ALA A 133 -11.83 -11.94 21.50
CA ALA A 133 -12.68 -12.78 22.36
C ALA A 133 -12.87 -12.17 23.77
N ARG A 134 -11.90 -11.38 24.25
CA ARG A 134 -11.91 -10.73 25.57
C ARG A 134 -11.54 -9.26 25.43
N ALA A 135 -12.10 -8.42 26.28
CA ALA A 135 -11.77 -7.00 26.35
C ALA A 135 -10.26 -6.73 26.52
N ALA A 136 -9.60 -7.50 27.39
CA ALA A 136 -8.17 -7.34 27.66
C ALA A 136 -7.26 -7.61 26.41
N ASP A 137 -7.81 -8.24 25.38
CA ASP A 137 -7.06 -8.55 24.14
C ASP A 137 -7.16 -7.41 23.08
N VAL A 138 -8.00 -6.39 23.31
CA VAL A 138 -8.20 -5.27 22.36
C VAL A 138 -6.91 -4.53 22.03
N PRO A 139 -6.06 -4.11 23.00
CA PRO A 139 -4.80 -3.45 22.66
C PRO A 139 -3.88 -4.34 21.80
N ALA A 140 -3.80 -5.64 22.09
CA ALA A 140 -3.02 -6.59 21.31
C ALA A 140 -3.56 -6.78 19.88
N ALA A 141 -4.88 -6.78 19.71
CA ALA A 141 -5.51 -6.83 18.39
C ALA A 141 -5.21 -5.55 17.57
N ILE A 142 -5.25 -4.37 18.19
CA ILE A 142 -4.87 -3.10 17.55
C ILE A 142 -3.39 -3.11 17.14
N ALA A 143 -2.48 -3.57 18.02
CA ALA A 143 -1.07 -3.72 17.68
C ALA A 143 -0.87 -4.66 16.48
N ARG A 144 -1.54 -5.82 16.49
CA ARG A 144 -1.49 -6.77 15.38
C ARG A 144 -2.03 -6.18 14.08
N ALA A 145 -3.13 -5.43 14.14
CA ALA A 145 -3.69 -4.72 12.99
C ALA A 145 -2.66 -3.75 12.39
N TYR A 146 -2.00 -2.96 13.23
CA TYR A 146 -0.94 -2.04 12.81
C TYR A 146 0.22 -2.77 12.12
N TYR A 147 0.82 -3.77 12.76
CA TYR A 147 1.95 -4.49 12.18
C TYR A 147 1.57 -5.22 10.90
N THR A 148 0.35 -5.76 10.82
CA THR A 148 -0.15 -6.40 9.61
C THR A 148 -0.41 -5.38 8.49
N ALA A 149 -0.96 -4.22 8.82
CA ALA A 149 -1.20 -3.16 7.85
C ALA A 149 0.11 -2.63 7.24
N MET A 150 1.14 -2.49 8.06
CA MET A 150 2.45 -2.00 7.64
C MET A 150 3.31 -3.03 6.89
N GLN A 151 3.03 -4.32 7.05
CA GLN A 151 3.79 -5.39 6.38
C GLN A 151 3.55 -5.39 4.87
N PRO A 152 4.60 -5.42 4.02
CA PRO A 152 4.42 -5.55 2.57
C PRO A 152 3.72 -6.86 2.13
N PRO A 153 2.88 -6.84 1.10
CA PRO A 153 2.25 -5.64 0.56
C PRO A 153 1.39 -4.95 1.62
N ARG A 154 1.58 -3.63 1.81
CA ARG A 154 0.83 -2.87 2.83
C ARG A 154 -0.66 -2.85 2.49
N GLY A 155 -1.51 -2.56 3.47
CA GLY A 155 -2.95 -2.49 3.25
C GLY A 155 -3.74 -2.37 4.54
N PRO A 156 -5.07 -2.21 4.46
CA PRO A 156 -5.94 -2.09 5.62
C PRO A 156 -5.97 -3.34 6.49
N ALA A 157 -6.12 -3.17 7.80
CA ALA A 157 -6.46 -4.20 8.78
C ALA A 157 -7.58 -3.69 9.69
N PHE A 158 -8.41 -4.59 10.20
CA PHE A 158 -9.66 -4.25 10.87
C PHE A 158 -9.81 -4.91 12.24
N VAL A 159 -10.34 -4.16 13.21
CA VAL A 159 -10.70 -4.66 14.56
C VAL A 159 -12.10 -4.19 14.92
N SER A 160 -13.00 -5.13 15.15
CA SER A 160 -14.30 -4.85 15.77
C SER A 160 -14.15 -4.85 17.30
N VAL A 161 -14.70 -3.83 17.96
CA VAL A 161 -14.56 -3.69 19.43
C VAL A 161 -15.94 -3.49 20.07
N PRO A 162 -16.40 -4.45 20.90
CA PRO A 162 -17.61 -4.28 21.66
C PRO A 162 -17.58 -3.04 22.56
N VAL A 163 -18.72 -2.34 22.62
CA VAL A 163 -18.84 -1.03 23.29
C VAL A 163 -18.49 -1.06 24.78
N ASP A 164 -18.76 -2.17 25.46
CA ASP A 164 -18.49 -2.36 26.89
C ASP A 164 -17.06 -2.81 27.21
N ASP A 165 -16.23 -3.09 26.20
CA ASP A 165 -14.84 -3.47 26.40
C ASP A 165 -13.95 -2.30 26.83
N TRP A 166 -14.24 -1.08 26.39
CA TRP A 166 -13.37 0.09 26.58
C TRP A 166 -13.11 0.46 28.06
N ASP A 167 -14.10 0.22 28.93
CA ASP A 167 -14.00 0.50 30.35
C ASP A 167 -13.52 -0.72 31.19
N ARG A 168 -13.25 -1.88 30.53
CA ARG A 168 -12.76 -3.07 31.23
C ARG A 168 -11.28 -2.93 31.59
N PRO A 169 -10.85 -3.58 32.70
CA PRO A 169 -9.45 -3.57 33.08
C PRO A 169 -8.58 -4.42 32.14
N CYS A 170 -7.36 -3.97 31.90
CA CYS A 170 -6.32 -4.74 31.21
C CYS A 170 -4.93 -4.32 31.68
N SER A 171 -3.89 -4.98 31.14
CA SER A 171 -2.50 -4.59 31.32
C SER A 171 -2.06 -3.66 30.19
N GLU A 172 -1.10 -2.79 30.48
CA GLU A 172 -0.40 -2.02 29.44
C GLU A 172 0.27 -2.93 28.42
N LEU A 173 0.28 -2.48 27.18
CA LEU A 173 0.97 -3.14 26.09
C LEU A 173 1.85 -2.10 25.39
N ALA A 174 3.17 -2.30 25.44
CA ALA A 174 4.11 -1.46 24.72
C ALA A 174 4.24 -1.85 23.25
N ALA A 175 4.46 -0.87 22.39
CA ALA A 175 4.86 -1.11 21.01
C ALA A 175 6.25 -1.75 20.95
N ARG A 176 6.51 -2.53 19.92
CA ARG A 176 7.81 -3.15 19.68
C ARG A 176 8.30 -2.84 18.27
N PRO A 177 9.60 -2.72 18.03
CA PRO A 177 10.13 -2.59 16.69
C PRO A 177 9.90 -3.88 15.90
N VAL A 178 9.43 -3.75 14.65
CA VAL A 178 9.29 -4.86 13.71
C VAL A 178 9.93 -4.45 12.39
N SER A 179 11.01 -5.10 12.00
CA SER A 179 11.58 -4.92 10.67
C SER A 179 10.69 -5.61 9.64
N GLN A 180 10.36 -4.87 8.59
CA GLN A 180 9.53 -5.35 7.47
C GLN A 180 10.29 -5.32 6.15
N VAL A 181 11.60 -5.03 6.23
CA VAL A 181 12.49 -4.95 5.08
C VAL A 181 13.00 -6.34 4.73
N VAL A 182 12.77 -6.76 3.50
CA VAL A 182 13.21 -8.06 2.97
C VAL A 182 14.25 -7.81 1.89
N ALA A 183 15.42 -8.43 2.03
CA ALA A 183 16.44 -8.44 0.99
C ALA A 183 16.09 -9.53 -0.05
N GLY A 184 16.27 -9.21 -1.33
CA GLY A 184 16.07 -10.16 -2.42
C GLY A 184 17.16 -11.23 -2.48
N ASP A 185 16.90 -12.30 -3.25
CA ASP A 185 17.88 -13.35 -3.53
C ASP A 185 19.14 -12.76 -4.19
N PRO A 186 20.32 -12.82 -3.55
CA PRO A 186 21.54 -12.22 -4.07
C PRO A 186 21.98 -12.82 -5.40
N ALA A 187 21.74 -14.11 -5.63
CA ALA A 187 22.11 -14.77 -6.90
C ALA A 187 21.22 -14.28 -8.05
N LEU A 188 19.93 -14.10 -7.81
CA LEU A 188 19.02 -13.56 -8.83
C LEU A 188 19.30 -12.07 -9.08
N LEU A 189 19.59 -11.29 -8.05
CA LEU A 189 19.97 -9.88 -8.19
C LEU A 189 21.27 -9.73 -8.99
N ALA A 190 22.30 -10.54 -8.72
CA ALA A 190 23.55 -10.55 -9.48
C ALA A 190 23.32 -10.93 -10.95
N ARG A 191 22.45 -11.91 -11.24
CA ARG A 191 22.08 -12.26 -12.62
C ARG A 191 21.34 -11.12 -13.33
N ALA A 192 20.40 -10.47 -12.65
CA ALA A 192 19.68 -9.31 -13.18
C ALA A 192 20.65 -8.17 -13.52
N ALA A 193 21.57 -7.85 -12.61
CA ALA A 193 22.62 -6.86 -12.81
C ALA A 193 23.53 -7.19 -14.00
N ALA A 194 23.93 -8.46 -14.15
CA ALA A 194 24.76 -8.91 -15.28
C ALA A 194 24.04 -8.73 -16.63
N VAL A 195 22.76 -9.09 -16.72
CA VAL A 195 21.95 -8.89 -17.93
C VAL A 195 21.76 -7.41 -18.21
N LEU A 196 21.36 -6.62 -17.21
CA LEU A 196 21.21 -5.17 -17.34
C LEU A 196 22.51 -4.50 -17.79
N SER A 197 23.68 -4.93 -17.28
CA SER A 197 24.96 -4.32 -17.64
C SER A 197 25.30 -4.44 -19.13
N THR A 198 24.83 -5.49 -19.79
CA THR A 198 25.07 -5.78 -21.20
C THR A 198 23.95 -5.40 -22.16
N ALA A 199 22.76 -5.10 -21.62
CA ALA A 199 21.62 -4.66 -22.40
C ALA A 199 21.97 -3.42 -23.24
N ARG A 200 21.47 -3.34 -24.47
CA ARG A 200 21.70 -2.21 -25.37
C ARG A 200 20.61 -1.16 -25.31
N ARG A 201 19.38 -1.59 -25.07
CA ARG A 201 18.17 -0.75 -25.00
C ARG A 201 17.32 -1.11 -23.76
N PRO A 202 17.86 -0.87 -22.54
CA PRO A 202 17.13 -1.14 -21.34
C PRO A 202 15.96 -0.18 -21.18
N VAL A 203 14.82 -0.70 -20.72
CA VAL A 203 13.63 0.06 -20.36
C VAL A 203 13.26 -0.24 -18.93
N PHE A 204 12.99 0.80 -18.15
CA PHE A 204 12.49 0.67 -16.79
C PHE A 204 11.00 1.00 -16.74
N VAL A 205 10.23 0.17 -16.05
CA VAL A 205 8.81 0.41 -15.75
C VAL A 205 8.67 0.55 -14.25
N VAL A 206 8.42 1.75 -13.80
CA VAL A 206 8.42 2.11 -12.37
C VAL A 206 7.00 2.22 -11.82
N GLY A 207 6.80 1.79 -10.56
CA GLY A 207 5.50 1.83 -9.91
C GLY A 207 5.54 2.31 -8.47
N ALA A 208 4.41 2.18 -7.79
CA ALA A 208 4.14 2.82 -6.50
C ALA A 208 5.13 2.46 -5.37
N SER A 209 5.79 1.28 -5.42
CA SER A 209 6.78 0.91 -4.39
C SER A 209 8.03 1.78 -4.42
N VAL A 210 8.35 2.46 -5.54
CA VAL A 210 9.46 3.44 -5.58
C VAL A 210 9.26 4.51 -4.51
N ALA A 211 8.05 5.06 -4.41
CA ALA A 211 7.71 6.05 -3.39
C ALA A 211 7.55 5.43 -1.99
N ARG A 212 6.94 4.24 -1.90
CA ARG A 212 6.73 3.56 -0.60
C ARG A 212 8.01 3.16 0.09
N ASP A 213 9.02 2.73 -0.67
CA ASP A 213 10.31 2.27 -0.17
C ASP A 213 11.38 3.38 -0.13
N ALA A 214 10.97 4.63 -0.46
CA ALA A 214 11.86 5.79 -0.56
C ALA A 214 13.09 5.51 -1.45
N ALA A 215 12.86 4.87 -2.60
CA ALA A 215 13.91 4.43 -3.53
C ALA A 215 14.10 5.37 -4.74
N TRP A 216 13.68 6.63 -4.62
CA TRP A 216 13.70 7.60 -5.72
C TRP A 216 15.11 7.85 -6.25
N ASP A 217 16.04 8.15 -5.36
CA ASP A 217 17.41 8.52 -5.74
C ASP A 217 18.14 7.34 -6.37
N GLU A 218 17.95 6.14 -5.81
CA GLU A 218 18.55 4.91 -6.34
C GLU A 218 17.99 4.56 -7.72
N VAL A 219 16.68 4.72 -7.94
CA VAL A 219 16.03 4.45 -9.24
C VAL A 219 16.48 5.48 -10.29
N ILE A 220 16.60 6.76 -9.95
CA ILE A 220 17.12 7.80 -10.83
C ILE A 220 18.57 7.48 -11.20
N ALA A 221 19.43 7.23 -10.21
CA ALA A 221 20.84 6.90 -10.43
C ALA A 221 21.00 5.66 -11.32
N LEU A 222 20.20 4.60 -11.11
CA LEU A 222 20.22 3.41 -11.94
C LEU A 222 19.79 3.72 -13.38
N ALA A 223 18.73 4.51 -13.57
CA ALA A 223 18.26 4.90 -14.89
C ALA A 223 19.30 5.73 -15.65
N GLU A 224 19.95 6.69 -14.99
CA GLU A 224 21.02 7.52 -15.55
C GLU A 224 22.26 6.70 -15.90
N ALA A 225 22.74 5.85 -14.99
CA ALA A 225 23.89 5.00 -15.23
C ALA A 225 23.69 4.12 -16.46
N HIS A 226 22.49 3.59 -16.64
CA HIS A 226 22.17 2.70 -17.75
C HIS A 226 21.54 3.39 -18.97
N GLN A 227 21.32 4.71 -18.94
CA GLN A 227 20.63 5.48 -20.00
C GLN A 227 19.30 4.80 -20.39
N ALA A 228 18.56 4.33 -19.40
CA ALA A 228 17.34 3.58 -19.59
C ALA A 228 16.15 4.51 -19.84
N THR A 229 15.30 4.17 -20.82
CA THR A 229 13.99 4.82 -20.97
C THR A 229 13.10 4.45 -19.79
N VAL A 230 12.46 5.43 -19.15
CA VAL A 230 11.64 5.20 -17.97
C VAL A 230 10.16 5.46 -18.27
N TRP A 231 9.34 4.45 -18.04
CA TRP A 231 7.88 4.52 -18.11
C TRP A 231 7.28 4.31 -16.72
N VAL A 232 6.19 5.01 -16.40
CA VAL A 232 5.37 4.68 -15.23
C VAL A 232 4.41 3.55 -15.58
N SER A 233 4.30 2.59 -14.69
CA SER A 233 3.42 1.43 -14.79
C SER A 233 1.94 1.85 -14.94
N PRO A 234 1.12 1.08 -15.67
CA PRO A 234 -0.30 1.37 -15.78
C PRO A 234 -0.96 1.47 -14.41
N MET A 235 -1.80 2.48 -14.23
CA MET A 235 -2.62 2.69 -13.01
C MET A 235 -1.80 2.72 -11.70
N SER A 236 -0.58 3.25 -11.75
CA SER A 236 0.23 3.42 -10.54
C SER A 236 -0.46 4.36 -9.55
N ALA A 237 -0.64 3.92 -8.32
CA ALA A 237 -1.29 4.69 -7.26
C ALA A 237 -0.44 5.89 -6.76
N ARG A 238 0.83 5.96 -7.14
CA ARG A 238 1.77 7.02 -6.70
C ARG A 238 2.64 7.47 -7.85
N ASN A 239 3.09 8.72 -7.79
CA ASN A 239 4.17 9.17 -8.64
C ASN A 239 5.44 8.36 -8.32
N SER A 240 6.13 7.89 -9.34
CA SER A 240 7.22 6.90 -9.21
C SER A 240 8.53 7.31 -9.89
N PHE A 241 8.54 8.45 -10.60
CA PHE A 241 9.72 9.01 -11.25
C PHE A 241 9.49 10.49 -11.58
N PRO A 242 10.54 11.34 -11.57
CA PRO A 242 10.39 12.76 -11.92
C PRO A 242 9.93 12.92 -13.38
N GLU A 243 8.74 13.48 -13.59
CA GLU A 243 8.17 13.63 -14.94
C GLU A 243 8.95 14.57 -15.84
N ARG A 244 9.78 15.46 -15.29
CA ARG A 244 10.63 16.37 -16.06
C ARG A 244 12.00 15.81 -16.38
N HIS A 245 12.31 14.59 -15.91
CA HIS A 245 13.59 13.97 -16.15
C HIS A 245 13.78 13.63 -17.65
N PRO A 246 14.99 13.83 -18.23
CA PRO A 246 15.24 13.54 -19.66
C PRO A 246 14.94 12.10 -20.09
N LEU A 247 15.07 11.14 -19.18
CA LEU A 247 14.81 9.71 -19.45
C LEU A 247 13.34 9.32 -19.29
N PHE A 248 12.46 10.24 -18.82
CA PHE A 248 11.05 9.92 -18.60
C PHE A 248 10.25 9.94 -19.90
N ALA A 249 9.74 8.78 -20.31
CA ALA A 249 8.99 8.59 -21.55
C ALA A 249 7.46 8.77 -21.40
N GLY A 250 6.94 8.71 -20.17
CA GLY A 250 5.50 8.89 -19.90
C GLY A 250 4.87 7.75 -19.10
N PHE A 251 3.58 7.56 -19.30
CA PHE A 251 2.78 6.55 -18.62
C PHE A 251 2.38 5.45 -19.60
N LEU A 252 2.53 4.19 -19.19
CA LEU A 252 2.05 3.07 -19.98
C LEU A 252 0.51 2.99 -19.88
N PRO A 253 -0.17 2.75 -21.01
CA PRO A 253 -1.61 2.49 -20.99
C PRO A 253 -1.92 1.13 -20.36
N ALA A 254 -3.13 0.96 -19.81
CA ALA A 254 -3.57 -0.32 -19.23
C ALA A 254 -4.09 -1.31 -20.31
N ASP A 255 -3.39 -1.40 -21.42
CA ASP A 255 -3.71 -2.21 -22.59
C ASP A 255 -2.49 -3.00 -23.05
N ARG A 256 -2.64 -4.32 -23.20
CA ARG A 256 -1.52 -5.23 -23.49
C ARG A 256 -0.82 -4.90 -24.82
N VAL A 257 -1.58 -4.70 -25.86
CA VAL A 257 -1.02 -4.46 -27.22
C VAL A 257 -0.24 -3.14 -27.21
N ARG A 258 -0.85 -2.10 -26.68
CA ARG A 258 -0.21 -0.78 -26.59
C ARG A 258 1.01 -0.75 -25.67
N ILE A 259 1.03 -1.56 -24.60
CA ILE A 259 2.23 -1.70 -23.77
C ILE A 259 3.38 -2.27 -24.60
N VAL A 260 3.13 -3.37 -25.34
CA VAL A 260 4.14 -4.00 -26.19
C VAL A 260 4.65 -3.02 -27.25
N GLU A 261 3.78 -2.26 -27.90
CA GLU A 261 4.14 -1.21 -28.86
C GLU A 261 5.01 -0.11 -28.22
N ARG A 262 4.67 0.34 -26.99
CA ARG A 262 5.47 1.37 -26.27
C ARG A 262 6.84 0.87 -25.83
N LEU A 263 6.96 -0.42 -25.57
CA LEU A 263 8.22 -1.07 -25.16
C LEU A 263 9.01 -1.64 -26.35
N ASP A 264 8.54 -1.44 -27.58
CA ASP A 264 9.15 -2.01 -28.77
C ASP A 264 10.64 -1.64 -28.92
N GLY A 265 11.42 -2.64 -29.33
CA GLY A 265 12.87 -2.57 -29.46
C GLY A 265 13.63 -2.59 -28.13
N ALA A 266 12.99 -2.72 -26.98
CA ALA A 266 13.68 -3.04 -25.74
C ALA A 266 14.29 -4.45 -25.81
N ASP A 267 15.52 -4.62 -25.34
CA ASP A 267 16.16 -5.94 -25.16
C ASP A 267 16.11 -6.40 -23.69
N PHE A 268 15.94 -5.44 -22.76
CA PHE A 268 15.79 -5.72 -21.34
C PHE A 268 14.74 -4.77 -20.71
N ILE A 269 13.80 -5.34 -19.98
CA ILE A 269 12.77 -4.61 -19.26
C ILE A 269 12.95 -4.87 -17.77
N LEU A 270 13.15 -3.80 -16.99
CA LEU A 270 13.22 -3.85 -15.54
C LEU A 270 11.96 -3.21 -14.95
N VAL A 271 11.12 -4.02 -14.31
CA VAL A 271 9.93 -3.54 -13.61
C VAL A 271 10.25 -3.32 -12.14
N LEU A 272 10.09 -2.09 -11.68
CA LEU A 272 10.50 -1.64 -10.35
C LEU A 272 9.28 -1.23 -9.52
N GLY A 273 8.88 -2.08 -8.59
CA GLY A 273 7.80 -1.79 -7.64
C GLY A 273 6.41 -1.67 -8.26
N ALA A 274 6.17 -2.46 -9.30
CA ALA A 274 4.90 -2.55 -10.02
C ALA A 274 4.57 -3.98 -10.41
N PRO A 275 3.28 -4.29 -10.68
CA PRO A 275 2.88 -5.50 -11.39
C PRO A 275 3.36 -5.54 -12.85
N VAL A 276 3.45 -6.74 -13.43
CA VAL A 276 3.78 -6.99 -14.86
C VAL A 276 2.56 -7.57 -15.60
N PHE A 277 1.62 -6.82 -16.14
CA PHE A 277 1.27 -5.41 -15.94
C PHE A 277 -0.18 -5.34 -15.44
N THR A 278 -0.64 -4.16 -14.97
CA THR A 278 -2.06 -3.97 -14.69
C THR A 278 -2.81 -3.70 -15.99
N TYR A 279 -3.74 -4.56 -16.36
CA TYR A 279 -4.61 -4.40 -17.54
C TYR A 279 -6.01 -3.93 -17.10
N HIS A 280 -6.61 -3.06 -17.88
CA HIS A 280 -8.01 -2.64 -17.77
C HIS A 280 -8.83 -3.10 -18.98
N MET A 281 -8.17 -3.20 -20.15
CA MET A 281 -8.78 -3.67 -21.37
C MET A 281 -8.40 -5.12 -21.63
N GLU A 282 -9.33 -5.89 -22.18
CA GLU A 282 -9.03 -7.20 -22.72
C GLU A 282 -8.01 -7.07 -23.86
N GLY A 283 -7.06 -7.99 -23.92
CA GLY A 283 -6.02 -7.97 -24.95
C GLY A 283 -5.38 -9.34 -25.15
N HIS A 284 -4.90 -9.59 -26.35
CA HIS A 284 -4.29 -10.83 -26.76
C HIS A 284 -2.82 -10.62 -27.16
N GLY A 285 -2.08 -11.71 -27.39
CA GLY A 285 -0.69 -11.67 -27.80
C GLY A 285 0.30 -11.65 -26.62
N PRO A 286 1.58 -11.34 -26.89
CA PRO A 286 2.63 -11.38 -25.88
C PRO A 286 2.45 -10.28 -24.83
N HIS A 287 3.10 -10.45 -23.67
CA HIS A 287 3.13 -9.44 -22.59
C HIS A 287 4.28 -8.43 -22.73
N ILE A 288 5.31 -8.80 -23.49
CA ILE A 288 6.51 -7.99 -23.76
C ILE A 288 6.92 -8.14 -25.23
N PRO A 289 7.71 -7.23 -25.81
CA PRO A 289 8.25 -7.35 -27.16
C PRO A 289 9.06 -8.63 -27.36
N ALA A 290 9.02 -9.16 -28.58
CA ALA A 290 9.81 -10.33 -28.95
C ALA A 290 11.30 -10.07 -28.76
N GLY A 291 12.02 -11.03 -28.14
CA GLY A 291 13.45 -10.93 -27.88
C GLY A 291 13.83 -10.12 -26.62
N ALA A 292 12.90 -9.44 -25.98
CA ALA A 292 13.14 -8.79 -24.70
C ALA A 292 13.18 -9.81 -23.56
N SER A 293 14.07 -9.60 -22.59
CA SER A 293 14.01 -10.26 -21.29
C SER A 293 13.42 -9.32 -20.23
N LEU A 294 12.79 -9.89 -19.20
CA LEU A 294 12.16 -9.11 -18.13
C LEU A 294 12.60 -9.58 -16.75
N VAL A 295 12.90 -8.61 -15.89
CA VAL A 295 13.08 -8.81 -14.46
C VAL A 295 12.14 -7.87 -13.71
N GLN A 296 11.44 -8.39 -12.70
CA GLN A 296 10.61 -7.63 -11.78
C GLN A 296 11.25 -7.61 -10.39
N LEU A 297 11.42 -6.41 -9.81
CA LEU A 297 11.67 -6.23 -8.39
C LEU A 297 10.39 -5.73 -7.73
N THR A 298 9.89 -6.43 -6.73
CA THR A 298 8.62 -6.11 -6.05
C THR A 298 8.67 -6.46 -4.57
N ASP A 299 7.97 -5.68 -3.74
CA ASP A 299 7.71 -5.97 -2.34
C ASP A 299 6.44 -6.82 -2.14
N ASP A 300 5.75 -7.19 -3.24
CA ASP A 300 4.50 -7.96 -3.24
C ASP A 300 4.70 -9.39 -3.78
N PRO A 301 4.73 -10.40 -2.89
CA PRO A 301 4.84 -11.81 -3.31
C PRO A 301 3.65 -12.27 -4.18
N GLY A 302 2.46 -11.69 -3.96
CA GLY A 302 1.28 -11.97 -4.80
C GLY A 302 1.50 -11.50 -6.23
N ALA A 303 1.98 -10.26 -6.42
CA ALA A 303 2.31 -9.74 -7.74
C ALA A 303 3.43 -10.54 -8.43
N ALA A 304 4.41 -11.03 -7.67
CA ALA A 304 5.44 -11.93 -8.18
C ALA A 304 4.85 -13.28 -8.64
N ALA A 305 3.92 -13.83 -7.90
CA ALA A 305 3.34 -15.16 -8.17
C ALA A 305 2.49 -15.21 -9.45
N TRP A 306 1.76 -14.13 -9.77
CA TRP A 306 0.94 -14.09 -10.99
C TRP A 306 1.63 -13.41 -12.19
N CYS A 307 2.89 -13.00 -12.04
CA CYS A 307 3.67 -12.43 -13.13
C CYS A 307 3.72 -13.40 -14.34
N PRO A 308 3.28 -12.98 -15.54
CA PRO A 308 3.09 -13.91 -16.65
C PRO A 308 4.40 -14.23 -17.38
N VAL A 309 5.47 -13.43 -17.22
CA VAL A 309 6.72 -13.58 -17.97
C VAL A 309 7.91 -13.02 -17.19
N GLY A 310 9.09 -13.58 -17.40
CA GLY A 310 10.34 -13.10 -16.83
C GLY A 310 10.69 -13.71 -15.48
N THR A 311 11.51 -13.00 -14.71
CA THR A 311 11.95 -13.39 -13.36
C THR A 311 11.48 -12.35 -12.38
N SER A 312 10.76 -12.77 -11.34
CA SER A 312 10.37 -11.90 -10.23
C SER A 312 11.27 -12.11 -9.02
N ILE A 313 11.72 -11.02 -8.40
CA ILE A 313 12.53 -11.02 -7.18
C ILE A 313 11.78 -10.24 -6.12
N VAL A 314 11.39 -10.92 -5.05
CA VAL A 314 10.72 -10.28 -3.91
C VAL A 314 11.78 -9.61 -3.04
N THR A 315 11.71 -8.28 -2.95
CA THR A 315 12.69 -7.46 -2.23
C THR A 315 12.09 -6.10 -1.88
N ASN A 316 12.58 -5.49 -0.79
CA ASN A 316 12.46 -4.05 -0.63
C ASN A 316 13.15 -3.36 -1.82
N LEU A 317 12.47 -2.41 -2.43
CA LEU A 317 12.93 -1.86 -3.70
C LEU A 317 14.25 -1.10 -3.57
N LYS A 318 14.42 -0.34 -2.48
CA LYS A 318 15.68 0.38 -2.23
C LYS A 318 16.88 -0.56 -2.16
N LEU A 319 16.75 -1.69 -1.44
CA LEU A 319 17.82 -2.69 -1.34
C LEU A 319 18.06 -3.40 -2.69
N GLY A 320 16.99 -3.77 -3.38
CA GLY A 320 17.11 -4.43 -4.68
C GLY A 320 17.77 -3.55 -5.73
N VAL A 321 17.41 -2.27 -5.80
CA VAL A 321 18.00 -1.31 -6.74
C VAL A 321 19.46 -1.00 -6.37
N ALA A 322 19.78 -0.85 -5.09
CA ALA A 322 21.17 -0.67 -4.64
C ALA A 322 22.08 -1.82 -5.09
N ALA A 323 21.59 -3.06 -4.97
CA ALA A 323 22.34 -4.22 -5.45
C ALA A 323 22.57 -4.22 -6.99
N LEU A 324 21.67 -3.61 -7.77
CA LEU A 324 21.87 -3.46 -9.23
C LEU A 324 22.86 -2.33 -9.55
N LEU A 325 22.96 -1.30 -8.73
CA LEU A 325 23.90 -0.19 -8.88
C LEU A 325 25.37 -0.63 -8.68
N ASP A 326 25.62 -1.69 -7.93
CA ASP A 326 26.96 -2.24 -7.73
C ASP A 326 27.57 -2.82 -9.02
N ALA A 327 26.77 -3.02 -10.07
CA ALA A 327 27.24 -3.54 -11.37
C ALA A 327 27.17 -2.45 -12.46
N PRO A 328 28.27 -1.76 -12.74
CA PRO A 328 28.28 -0.69 -13.74
C PRO A 328 27.99 -1.21 -15.15
N PRO A 329 27.45 -0.37 -16.03
CA PRO A 329 27.15 -0.74 -17.39
C PRO A 329 28.43 -1.11 -18.18
N LYS A 330 28.42 -2.24 -18.85
CA LYS A 330 29.48 -2.68 -19.78
C LYS A 330 29.18 -2.26 -21.23
N ALA A 331 27.89 -2.14 -21.58
CA ALA A 331 27.49 -1.68 -22.91
C ALA A 331 27.59 -0.15 -23.00
N LYS A 332 28.15 0.35 -24.10
CA LYS A 332 28.05 1.78 -24.44
C LYS A 332 26.62 2.05 -24.93
N ARG A 333 25.98 3.07 -24.38
CA ARG A 333 24.61 3.46 -24.72
C ARG A 333 24.56 4.94 -25.05
N SER A 334 23.82 5.27 -26.10
CA SER A 334 23.39 6.64 -26.33
C SER A 334 22.14 6.96 -25.54
N PRO A 335 21.94 8.21 -25.13
CA PRO A 335 20.67 8.61 -24.51
C PRO A 335 19.49 8.21 -25.40
N PRO A 336 18.40 7.70 -24.83
CA PRO A 336 17.23 7.33 -25.61
C PRO A 336 16.58 8.57 -26.24
N VAL A 337 16.07 8.41 -27.45
CA VAL A 337 15.24 9.44 -28.09
C VAL A 337 13.85 9.35 -27.52
N ILE A 338 13.48 10.28 -26.66
CA ILE A 338 12.14 10.37 -26.07
C ILE A 338 11.28 11.29 -26.96
N ALA A 339 10.13 10.78 -27.39
CA ALA A 339 9.21 11.59 -28.19
C ALA A 339 8.76 12.84 -27.41
N PRO A 340 8.63 14.00 -28.06
CA PRO A 340 8.12 15.20 -27.41
C PRO A 340 6.75 14.92 -26.79
N ARG A 341 6.56 15.43 -25.58
CA ARG A 341 5.22 15.36 -24.93
C ARG A 341 4.25 16.23 -25.70
N GLY A 342 3.08 15.70 -25.96
CA GLY A 342 1.97 16.51 -26.47
C GLY A 342 1.62 17.66 -25.50
N PRO A 343 0.91 18.68 -25.98
CA PRO A 343 0.46 19.78 -25.14
C PRO A 343 -0.33 19.24 -23.93
N ARG A 344 -0.15 19.83 -22.75
CA ARG A 344 -0.97 19.50 -21.58
C ARG A 344 -2.42 19.68 -21.95
N VAL A 345 -3.22 18.65 -21.74
CA VAL A 345 -4.68 18.78 -21.83
C VAL A 345 -5.12 19.65 -20.65
N SER A 346 -5.47 20.90 -20.91
CA SER A 346 -5.85 21.89 -19.89
C SER A 346 -7.28 21.73 -19.40
N GLU A 347 -8.07 20.84 -19.96
CA GLU A 347 -9.49 20.64 -19.63
C GLU A 347 -9.71 19.30 -18.94
N ILE A 348 -10.18 19.39 -17.71
CA ILE A 348 -10.77 18.25 -16.96
C ILE A 348 -12.02 17.83 -17.75
N GLY A 349 -12.04 16.64 -18.32
CA GLY A 349 -13.20 16.10 -19.07
C GLY A 349 -12.88 15.50 -20.44
N ARG A 350 -11.66 15.66 -20.98
CA ARG A 350 -11.26 14.98 -22.22
C ARG A 350 -10.66 13.58 -22.03
N ALA A 351 -10.65 13.07 -20.80
CA ALA A 351 -10.01 11.79 -20.47
C ALA A 351 -10.82 10.54 -20.83
N HIS A 352 -12.00 10.68 -21.42
CA HIS A 352 -12.91 9.56 -21.66
C HIS A 352 -13.43 9.46 -23.11
N VAL A 353 -12.62 9.83 -24.09
CA VAL A 353 -12.93 9.56 -25.50
C VAL A 353 -11.82 8.74 -26.12
#